data_bc8ba9694debe7e73e6c4f736d461821
#
_entry.id   bc8ba9694debe7e73e6c4f736d461821
#
_cell.length_a   1.000
_cell.length_b   1.000
_cell.length_c   1.000
_cell.angle_alpha   90.00
_cell.angle_beta   90.00
_cell.angle_gamma   90.00
#
_symmetry.space_group_name_H-M   'P 1'
#
loop_
_entity.id
_entity.type
_entity.pdbx_description
1 polymer ?
#
loop_
_entity_poly.entity_id
_entity_poly.type
_entity_poly.pdbx_seq_one_letter_code
_entity_poly.pdbx_strand_id
1 'polypeptide(L)'
;CNCNVNVCYALRTSQLFNTPNMSRSAYVAHVEKDKCVACGRCVEFCPAGAVKLGQKLCKKDGSQVEYPKMPLPSEKKWGPEMWTEDYRDKNRINTHETGTAPCKTACPAHIAVQGYLKMASQGRYKEALALIKKENPFPAVCGHICNRRCEDACTRGNIDQAVAIDEVKKFIAAKDLEAETRYIPKKVVPSLKGQFDEKIAIIGGGPAGLSCAFYLAEKGYAPTVFEKNENAGGMLVYGIPSYK
;
A
#
# COMPACT_ATOMS: atom_id res chain seq x y z
N CYS A 1 28.52 -4.04 11.22
CA CYS A 1 27.97 -5.42 11.15
C CYS A 1 27.21 -5.61 9.85
N ASN A 2 27.56 -6.66 9.09
CA ASN A 2 26.78 -7.08 7.92
C ASN A 2 25.70 -8.11 8.34
N CYS A 3 25.00 -7.83 9.42
CA CYS A 3 24.03 -8.76 9.98
C CYS A 3 22.60 -8.42 9.53
N ASN A 4 21.81 -9.46 9.31
CA ASN A 4 20.39 -9.35 9.10
C ASN A 4 19.67 -9.39 10.47
N VAL A 5 18.64 -8.59 10.66
CA VAL A 5 17.81 -8.56 11.87
C VAL A 5 17.18 -9.92 12.19
N ASN A 6 16.95 -10.77 11.20
CA ASN A 6 16.39 -12.11 11.40
C ASN A 6 17.40 -13.10 12.02
N VAL A 7 18.68 -12.79 11.96
CA VAL A 7 19.77 -13.68 12.40
C VAL A 7 20.55 -13.07 13.57
N CYS A 8 20.76 -11.76 13.57
CA CYS A 8 21.57 -11.08 14.56
C CYS A 8 20.80 -10.84 15.86
N TYR A 9 21.28 -11.45 16.95
CA TYR A 9 20.67 -11.29 18.27
C TYR A 9 20.69 -9.83 18.74
N ALA A 10 21.79 -9.11 18.55
CA ALA A 10 21.91 -7.70 18.92
C ALA A 10 20.92 -6.80 18.19
N LEU A 11 20.71 -7.01 16.88
CA LEU A 11 19.70 -6.26 16.11
C LEU A 11 18.28 -6.64 16.53
N ARG A 12 18.03 -7.92 16.83
CA ARG A 12 16.71 -8.38 17.31
C ARG A 12 16.36 -7.80 18.67
N THR A 13 17.30 -7.81 19.61
CA THR A 13 17.08 -7.23 20.94
C THR A 13 16.92 -5.71 20.87
N SER A 14 17.72 -5.02 20.06
CA SER A 14 17.57 -3.58 19.83
C SER A 14 16.19 -3.23 19.27
N GLN A 15 15.67 -4.02 18.34
CA GLN A 15 14.33 -3.85 17.79
C GLN A 15 13.25 -4.18 18.82
N LEU A 16 13.39 -5.28 19.54
CA LEU A 16 12.43 -5.74 20.53
C LEU A 16 12.25 -4.74 21.68
N PHE A 17 13.35 -4.18 22.16
CA PHE A 17 13.34 -3.23 23.27
C PHE A 17 13.33 -1.77 22.82
N ASN A 18 13.31 -1.52 21.51
CA ASN A 18 13.37 -0.17 20.93
C ASN A 18 14.53 0.68 21.49
N THR A 19 15.68 0.05 21.75
CA THR A 19 16.85 0.72 22.28
C THR A 19 17.57 1.51 21.18
N PRO A 20 17.98 2.75 21.44
CA PRO A 20 18.79 3.48 20.48
C PRO A 20 20.17 2.84 20.36
N ASN A 21 20.41 2.21 19.24
CA ASN A 21 21.71 1.82 18.70
C ASN A 21 22.67 0.94 19.52
N MET A 22 22.52 -0.34 19.35
CA MET A 22 23.66 -1.24 19.58
C MET A 22 24.62 -1.31 18.37
N SER A 23 24.21 -0.85 17.19
CA SER A 23 25.08 -0.78 16.00
C SER A 23 24.77 0.48 15.18
N ARG A 24 25.71 1.42 15.18
CA ARG A 24 25.67 2.58 14.28
C ARG A 24 26.27 2.22 12.94
N SER A 25 25.61 2.62 11.85
CA SER A 25 26.18 2.57 10.52
C SER A 25 26.78 3.93 10.16
N ALA A 26 27.95 3.92 9.51
CA ALA A 26 28.52 5.11 8.88
C ALA A 26 27.79 5.49 7.58
N TYR A 27 26.88 4.65 7.11
CA TYR A 27 26.14 4.86 5.89
C TYR A 27 24.73 5.37 6.21
N VAL A 28 24.31 6.36 5.45
CA VAL A 28 22.94 6.88 5.47
C VAL A 28 22.23 6.39 4.22
N ALA A 29 21.09 5.75 4.40
CA ALA A 29 20.27 5.34 3.26
C ALA A 29 19.70 6.56 2.56
N HIS A 30 19.83 6.60 1.24
CA HIS A 30 19.32 7.65 0.40
C HIS A 30 18.30 7.09 -0.60
N VAL A 31 17.17 7.75 -0.73
CA VAL A 31 16.13 7.37 -1.69
C VAL A 31 16.30 8.20 -2.96
N GLU A 32 16.51 7.55 -4.08
CA GLU A 32 16.52 8.21 -5.40
C GLU A 32 15.10 8.68 -5.74
N LYS A 33 14.87 9.98 -5.61
CA LYS A 33 13.53 10.59 -5.74
C LYS A 33 12.88 10.35 -7.09
N ASP A 34 13.69 10.29 -8.14
CA ASP A 34 13.22 10.12 -9.51
C ASP A 34 12.75 8.68 -9.79
N LYS A 35 13.29 7.72 -9.05
CA LYS A 35 12.89 6.31 -9.13
C LYS A 35 11.85 5.90 -8.11
N CYS A 36 11.69 6.69 -7.04
CA CYS A 36 10.74 6.40 -5.98
C CYS A 36 9.31 6.72 -6.40
N VAL A 37 8.43 5.72 -6.38
CA VAL A 37 6.99 5.85 -6.65
C VAL A 37 6.14 5.96 -5.39
N ALA A 38 6.76 6.14 -4.23
CA ALA A 38 6.10 6.30 -2.93
C ALA A 38 5.07 5.18 -2.60
N CYS A 39 5.32 3.94 -3.05
CA CYS A 39 4.40 2.82 -2.84
C CYS A 39 4.31 2.34 -1.38
N GLY A 40 5.21 2.79 -0.50
CA GLY A 40 5.25 2.42 0.92
C GLY A 40 5.89 1.06 1.23
N ARG A 41 6.24 0.28 0.22
CA ARG A 41 6.76 -1.08 0.43
C ARG A 41 8.03 -1.13 1.30
N CYS A 42 8.93 -0.16 1.13
CA CYS A 42 10.13 -0.05 1.96
C CYS A 42 9.81 0.22 3.44
N VAL A 43 8.69 0.92 3.72
CA VAL A 43 8.22 1.17 5.09
C VAL A 43 7.70 -0.12 5.72
N GLU A 44 6.93 -0.90 4.98
CA GLU A 44 6.37 -2.18 5.42
C GLU A 44 7.46 -3.22 5.72
N PHE A 45 8.50 -3.26 4.89
CA PHE A 45 9.58 -4.23 5.01
C PHE A 45 10.75 -3.78 5.89
N CYS A 46 10.78 -2.53 6.36
CA CYS A 46 11.86 -2.07 7.22
C CYS A 46 11.68 -2.58 8.66
N PRO A 47 12.47 -3.55 9.12
CA PRO A 47 12.29 -4.12 10.46
C PRO A 47 12.67 -3.15 11.58
N ALA A 48 13.49 -2.13 11.26
CA ALA A 48 13.92 -1.11 12.21
C ALA A 48 13.00 0.11 12.24
N GLY A 49 11.98 0.17 11.35
CA GLY A 49 11.12 1.35 11.23
C GLY A 49 11.88 2.63 10.84
N ALA A 50 13.06 2.47 10.19
CA ALA A 50 13.94 3.58 9.84
C ALA A 50 13.46 4.36 8.60
N VAL A 51 12.57 3.75 7.80
CA VAL A 51 12.05 4.36 6.58
C VAL A 51 10.63 4.86 6.83
N LYS A 52 10.37 6.11 6.46
CA LYS A 52 9.05 6.73 6.54
C LYS A 52 8.70 7.37 5.21
N LEU A 53 7.42 7.37 4.87
CA LEU A 53 6.93 8.17 3.77
C LEU A 53 6.90 9.64 4.21
N GLY A 54 7.77 10.45 3.60
CA GLY A 54 7.78 11.89 3.78
C GLY A 54 6.79 12.55 2.83
N GLN A 55 6.06 13.52 3.31
CA GLN A 55 5.22 14.38 2.47
C GLN A 55 5.76 15.80 2.53
N LYS A 56 6.04 16.38 1.35
CA LYS A 56 6.16 17.82 1.21
C LYS A 56 4.85 18.32 0.61
N LEU A 57 4.01 18.90 1.44
CA LEU A 57 2.80 19.56 0.98
C LEU A 57 3.11 21.00 0.61
N CYS A 58 2.59 21.45 -0.52
CA CYS A 58 2.62 22.86 -0.91
C CYS A 58 1.22 23.44 -0.74
N LYS A 59 1.14 24.66 -0.20
CA LYS A 59 -0.09 25.44 -0.17
C LYS A 59 -0.43 25.95 -1.57
N LYS A 60 -1.63 26.51 -1.75
CA LYS A 60 -2.07 27.12 -3.02
C LYS A 60 -1.17 28.25 -3.52
N ASP A 61 -0.50 28.93 -2.61
CA ASP A 61 0.46 30.02 -2.89
C ASP A 61 1.85 29.49 -3.31
N GLY A 62 2.04 28.18 -3.40
CA GLY A 62 3.30 27.53 -3.74
C GLY A 62 4.28 27.39 -2.57
N SER A 63 3.96 27.93 -1.39
CA SER A 63 4.80 27.77 -0.21
C SER A 63 4.76 26.32 0.30
N GLN A 64 5.92 25.83 0.77
CA GLN A 64 6.01 24.51 1.37
C GLN A 64 5.52 24.52 2.82
N VAL A 65 4.76 23.50 3.20
CA VAL A 65 4.42 23.29 4.60
C VAL A 65 5.59 22.59 5.28
N GLU A 66 6.20 23.26 6.24
CA GLU A 66 7.20 22.65 7.10
C GLU A 66 6.53 21.95 8.27
N TYR A 67 6.82 20.66 8.43
CA TYR A 67 6.41 19.91 9.61
C TYR A 67 7.50 19.99 10.67
N PRO A 68 7.14 20.16 11.94
CA PRO A 68 8.11 20.12 13.01
C PRO A 68 8.84 18.78 12.98
N LYS A 69 10.16 18.82 12.86
CA LYS A 69 11.00 17.62 12.96
C LYS A 69 10.95 17.14 14.39
N MET A 70 10.38 15.98 14.61
CA MET A 70 10.54 15.33 15.91
C MET A 70 11.99 14.84 16.05
N PRO A 71 12.64 15.10 17.21
CA PRO A 71 13.98 14.58 17.46
C PRO A 71 13.96 13.06 17.35
N LEU A 72 14.94 12.51 16.65
CA LEU A 72 15.08 11.05 16.55
C LEU A 72 15.41 10.49 17.95
N PRO A 73 14.91 9.29 18.30
CA PRO A 73 15.22 8.66 19.59
C PRO A 73 16.72 8.53 19.86
N SER A 74 17.53 8.42 18.79
CA SER A 74 19.01 8.36 18.87
C SER A 74 19.67 9.68 19.29
N GLU A 75 18.96 10.80 19.25
CA GLU A 75 19.43 12.12 19.69
C GLU A 75 19.21 12.32 21.19
N LYS A 76 18.39 11.49 21.83
CA LYS A 76 18.16 11.53 23.27
C LYS A 76 19.24 10.74 23.98
N LYS A 77 19.88 11.35 24.98
CA LYS A 77 20.75 10.62 25.90
C LYS A 77 19.92 9.67 26.76
N TRP A 78 20.39 8.46 26.91
CA TRP A 78 19.81 7.49 27.82
C TRP A 78 19.99 7.92 29.27
N GLY A 79 18.92 7.86 30.04
CA GLY A 79 18.92 8.10 31.48
C GLY A 79 17.93 7.19 32.20
N PRO A 80 17.98 7.12 33.54
CA PRO A 80 17.05 6.31 34.33
C PRO A 80 15.56 6.62 34.05
N GLU A 81 15.27 7.86 33.71
CA GLU A 81 13.93 8.33 33.36
C GLU A 81 13.34 7.68 32.10
N MET A 82 14.20 7.02 31.30
CA MET A 82 13.79 6.30 30.10
C MET A 82 13.25 4.89 30.41
N TRP A 83 13.41 4.42 31.64
CA TRP A 83 12.98 3.09 32.11
C TRP A 83 11.62 3.14 32.83
N THR A 84 10.65 3.82 32.26
CA THR A 84 9.28 3.87 32.77
C THR A 84 8.45 2.73 32.19
N GLU A 85 7.30 2.40 32.81
CA GLU A 85 6.39 1.35 32.31
C GLU A 85 5.93 1.60 30.87
N ASP A 86 5.77 2.87 30.51
CA ASP A 86 5.38 3.33 29.18
C ASP A 86 6.59 3.65 28.28
N TYR A 87 7.80 3.22 28.66
CA TYR A 87 9.03 3.41 27.89
C TYR A 87 8.90 3.02 26.42
N ARG A 88 8.24 1.90 26.13
CA ARG A 88 8.00 1.44 24.76
C ARG A 88 7.18 2.43 23.96
N ASP A 89 6.14 3.01 24.55
CA ASP A 89 5.23 3.91 23.87
C ASP A 89 5.84 5.30 23.66
N LYS A 90 6.60 5.79 24.64
CA LYS A 90 7.29 7.08 24.56
C LYS A 90 8.48 7.10 23.59
N ASN A 91 9.18 5.99 23.46
CA ASN A 91 10.42 5.91 22.66
C ASN A 91 10.23 5.13 21.35
N ARG A 92 9.12 4.46 21.17
CA ARG A 92 8.81 3.70 19.96
C ARG A 92 8.49 4.66 18.82
N ILE A 93 9.21 4.51 17.71
CA ILE A 93 8.77 5.10 16.44
C ILE A 93 7.62 4.24 15.95
N ASN A 94 6.42 4.73 16.13
CA ASN A 94 5.23 4.01 15.66
C ASN A 94 5.11 4.16 14.15
N THR A 95 5.72 3.21 13.42
CA THR A 95 5.71 3.21 11.96
C THR A 95 4.40 2.70 11.38
N HIS A 96 3.56 2.01 12.16
CA HIS A 96 2.26 1.55 11.70
C HIS A 96 1.27 2.70 11.57
N GLU A 97 1.29 3.64 12.49
CA GLU A 97 0.37 4.78 12.48
C GLU A 97 0.94 5.99 11.76
N THR A 98 2.28 6.20 11.84
CA THR A 98 2.93 7.40 11.29
C THR A 98 3.80 7.15 10.06
N GLY A 99 4.09 5.90 9.73
CA GLY A 99 4.96 5.51 8.62
C GLY A 99 4.26 5.29 7.29
N THR A 100 2.93 5.16 7.29
CA THR A 100 2.09 5.00 6.09
C THR A 100 1.22 6.23 5.88
N ALA A 101 0.95 6.55 4.60
CA ALA A 101 0.07 7.66 4.28
C ALA A 101 -1.35 7.40 4.82
N PRO A 102 -2.03 8.42 5.40
CA PRO A 102 -3.39 8.28 5.91
C PRO A 102 -4.37 7.73 4.88
N CYS A 103 -4.23 8.13 3.61
CA CYS A 103 -5.06 7.63 2.52
C CYS A 103 -4.90 6.12 2.27
N LYS A 104 -3.70 5.56 2.46
CA LYS A 104 -3.49 4.11 2.39
C LYS A 104 -4.11 3.41 3.60
N THR A 105 -3.92 3.96 4.80
CA THR A 105 -4.45 3.39 6.05
C THR A 105 -5.98 3.41 6.07
N ALA A 106 -6.60 4.49 5.59
CA ALA A 106 -8.06 4.62 5.53
C ALA A 106 -8.71 3.77 4.42
N CYS A 107 -7.93 3.30 3.45
CA CYS A 107 -8.43 2.40 2.41
C CYS A 107 -8.62 0.99 2.97
N PRO A 108 -9.83 0.40 2.92
CA PRO A 108 -10.05 -0.96 3.42
C PRO A 108 -9.19 -2.03 2.71
N ALA A 109 -8.84 -1.80 1.45
CA ALA A 109 -7.94 -2.67 0.68
C ALA A 109 -6.47 -2.29 0.80
N HIS A 110 -6.12 -1.27 1.58
CA HIS A 110 -4.75 -0.78 1.78
C HIS A 110 -3.97 -0.53 0.48
N ILE A 111 -4.65 -0.07 -0.57
CA ILE A 111 -4.03 0.21 -1.87
C ILE A 111 -2.93 1.25 -1.70
N ALA A 112 -1.82 1.09 -2.43
CA ALA A 112 -0.70 2.03 -2.43
C ALA A 112 -1.06 3.33 -3.17
N VAL A 113 -1.92 4.17 -2.57
CA VAL A 113 -2.52 5.36 -3.16
C VAL A 113 -1.45 6.31 -3.72
N GLN A 114 -0.46 6.66 -2.91
CA GLN A 114 0.61 7.57 -3.35
C GLN A 114 1.40 7.01 -4.54
N GLY A 115 1.59 5.68 -4.58
CA GLY A 115 2.31 5.00 -5.64
C GLY A 115 1.60 5.15 -6.98
N TYR A 116 0.32 4.79 -7.06
CA TYR A 116 -0.38 4.88 -8.33
C TYR A 116 -0.66 6.33 -8.78
N LEU A 117 -0.88 7.27 -7.85
CA LEU A 117 -0.98 8.69 -8.18
C LEU A 117 0.32 9.23 -8.77
N LYS A 118 1.48 8.84 -8.21
CA LYS A 118 2.79 9.21 -8.76
C LYS A 118 3.01 8.62 -10.14
N MET A 119 2.67 7.36 -10.36
CA MET A 119 2.76 6.73 -11.68
C MET A 119 1.82 7.40 -12.68
N ALA A 120 0.59 7.70 -12.28
CA ALA A 120 -0.38 8.40 -13.12
C ALA A 120 0.11 9.79 -13.54
N SER A 121 0.72 10.56 -12.61
CA SER A 121 1.30 11.88 -12.92
C SER A 121 2.46 11.81 -13.92
N GLN A 122 3.05 10.63 -14.10
CA GLN A 122 4.12 10.37 -15.08
C GLN A 122 3.57 9.74 -16.39
N GLY A 123 2.25 9.59 -16.54
CA GLY A 123 1.65 8.92 -17.69
C GLY A 123 1.79 7.40 -17.71
N ARG A 124 2.30 6.79 -16.63
CA ARG A 124 2.56 5.35 -16.49
C ARG A 124 1.31 4.59 -16.03
N TYR A 125 0.22 4.70 -16.80
CA TYR A 125 -1.11 4.20 -16.37
C TYR A 125 -1.16 2.68 -16.23
N LYS A 126 -0.49 1.90 -17.10
CA LYS A 126 -0.44 0.43 -16.99
C LYS A 126 0.24 -0.03 -15.70
N GLU A 127 1.31 0.64 -15.30
CA GLU A 127 2.02 0.34 -14.06
C GLU A 127 1.23 0.80 -12.82
N ALA A 128 0.56 1.94 -12.92
CA ALA A 128 -0.38 2.40 -11.89
C ALA A 128 -1.51 1.38 -11.67
N LEU A 129 -2.10 0.87 -12.76
CA LEU A 129 -3.11 -0.17 -12.70
C LEU A 129 -2.58 -1.47 -12.09
N ALA A 130 -1.36 -1.88 -12.48
CA ALA A 130 -0.69 -3.04 -11.91
C ALA A 130 -0.55 -2.92 -10.38
N LEU A 131 -0.20 -1.72 -9.91
CA LEU A 131 -0.06 -1.45 -8.48
C LEU A 131 -1.42 -1.50 -7.76
N ILE A 132 -2.48 -0.97 -8.37
CA ILE A 132 -3.84 -1.03 -7.82
C ILE A 132 -4.32 -2.49 -7.74
N LYS A 133 -4.14 -3.27 -8.81
CA LYS A 133 -4.64 -4.65 -8.91
C LYS A 133 -3.95 -5.62 -7.94
N LYS A 134 -2.85 -5.25 -7.32
CA LYS A 134 -2.25 -6.05 -6.23
C LYS A 134 -3.18 -6.22 -5.03
N GLU A 135 -3.97 -5.20 -4.74
CA GLU A 135 -4.85 -5.17 -3.57
C GLU A 135 -6.34 -5.03 -3.93
N ASN A 136 -6.64 -4.66 -5.19
CA ASN A 136 -8.02 -4.48 -5.66
C ASN A 136 -8.17 -4.96 -7.10
N PRO A 137 -8.82 -6.10 -7.35
CA PRO A 137 -9.01 -6.63 -8.70
C PRO A 137 -10.09 -5.88 -9.51
N PHE A 138 -10.94 -5.05 -8.86
CA PHE A 138 -12.06 -4.33 -9.47
C PHE A 138 -11.92 -2.80 -9.41
N PRO A 139 -10.83 -2.20 -9.90
CA PRO A 139 -10.63 -0.75 -9.78
C PRO A 139 -11.70 0.07 -10.51
N ALA A 140 -12.24 -0.43 -11.63
CA ALA A 140 -13.29 0.25 -12.38
C ALA A 140 -14.59 0.36 -11.57
N VAL A 141 -15.06 -0.76 -11.00
CA VAL A 141 -16.28 -0.78 -10.17
C VAL A 141 -16.08 0.11 -8.94
N CYS A 142 -14.95 -0.07 -8.23
CA CYS A 142 -14.65 0.74 -7.05
C CYS A 142 -14.56 2.23 -7.38
N GLY A 143 -14.13 2.61 -8.58
CA GLY A 143 -14.11 4.00 -9.03
C GLY A 143 -15.50 4.65 -9.19
N HIS A 144 -16.58 3.84 -9.23
CA HIS A 144 -17.94 4.34 -9.32
C HIS A 144 -18.70 4.31 -7.99
N ILE A 145 -18.39 3.36 -7.10
CA ILE A 145 -19.20 3.12 -5.90
C ILE A 145 -18.44 3.29 -4.59
N CYS A 146 -17.15 3.66 -4.62
CA CYS A 146 -16.34 3.82 -3.42
C CYS A 146 -16.84 5.00 -2.57
N ASN A 147 -16.84 4.82 -1.25
CA ASN A 147 -17.17 5.86 -0.29
C ASN A 147 -16.01 6.84 0.02
N ARG A 148 -14.89 6.73 -0.68
CA ARG A 148 -13.76 7.69 -0.71
C ARG A 148 -13.09 7.99 0.62
N ARG A 149 -13.08 7.06 1.57
CA ARG A 149 -12.45 7.24 2.89
C ARG A 149 -11.00 7.72 2.82
N CYS A 150 -10.28 7.40 1.74
CA CYS A 150 -8.92 7.87 1.50
C CYS A 150 -8.86 9.39 1.25
N GLU A 151 -9.89 9.97 0.64
CA GLU A 151 -10.01 11.42 0.42
C GLU A 151 -10.35 12.13 1.72
N ASP A 152 -11.27 11.57 2.53
CA ASP A 152 -11.62 12.10 3.85
C ASP A 152 -10.40 12.15 4.78
N ALA A 153 -9.52 11.13 4.70
CA ALA A 153 -8.28 11.06 5.48
C ALA A 153 -7.10 11.81 4.83
N CYS A 154 -7.31 12.50 3.72
CA CYS A 154 -6.24 13.18 3.01
C CYS A 154 -5.77 14.41 3.78
N THR A 155 -4.51 14.39 4.25
CA THR A 155 -3.92 15.51 4.99
C THR A 155 -3.85 16.81 4.20
N ARG A 156 -3.87 16.73 2.86
CA ARG A 156 -3.94 17.92 2.01
C ARG A 156 -5.25 18.68 2.21
N GLY A 157 -6.35 17.98 2.54
CA GLY A 157 -7.64 18.60 2.85
C GLY A 157 -7.59 19.60 4.00
N ASN A 158 -6.61 19.48 4.90
CA ASN A 158 -6.39 20.43 5.98
C ASN A 158 -5.72 21.73 5.52
N ILE A 159 -5.22 21.78 4.28
CA ILE A 159 -4.42 22.90 3.76
C ILE A 159 -5.19 23.64 2.66
N ASP A 160 -5.73 22.89 1.70
CA ASP A 160 -6.49 23.41 0.56
C ASP A 160 -7.66 22.50 0.20
N GLN A 161 -7.40 21.39 -0.46
CA GLN A 161 -8.41 20.45 -0.91
C GLN A 161 -7.83 19.03 -0.98
N ALA A 162 -8.61 18.03 -0.58
CA ALA A 162 -8.22 16.64 -0.71
C ALA A 162 -7.89 16.29 -2.17
N VAL A 163 -6.91 15.43 -2.38
CA VAL A 163 -6.59 14.91 -3.71
C VAL A 163 -7.76 14.04 -4.20
N ALA A 164 -8.21 14.21 -5.43
CA ALA A 164 -9.26 13.40 -6.05
C ALA A 164 -8.75 11.98 -6.37
N ILE A 165 -8.52 11.20 -5.33
CA ILE A 165 -7.84 9.89 -5.36
C ILE A 165 -8.67 8.88 -6.14
N ASP A 166 -9.97 8.88 -5.92
CA ASP A 166 -10.89 7.93 -6.53
C ASP A 166 -11.10 8.21 -8.00
N GLU A 167 -11.22 9.48 -8.38
CA GLU A 167 -11.34 9.90 -9.78
C GLU A 167 -10.10 9.52 -10.60
N VAL A 168 -8.90 9.65 -10.03
CA VAL A 168 -7.66 9.20 -10.70
C VAL A 168 -7.66 7.69 -10.85
N LYS A 169 -8.10 6.93 -9.84
CA LYS A 169 -8.23 5.47 -9.93
C LYS A 169 -9.23 5.06 -11.02
N LYS A 170 -10.38 5.73 -11.07
CA LYS A 170 -11.41 5.55 -12.12
C LYS A 170 -10.85 5.81 -13.51
N PHE A 171 -10.12 6.92 -13.68
CA PHE A 171 -9.47 7.27 -14.94
C PHE A 171 -8.46 6.20 -15.39
N ILE A 172 -7.60 5.72 -14.47
CA ILE A 172 -6.62 4.66 -14.76
C ILE A 172 -7.33 3.39 -15.23
N ALA A 173 -8.42 3.01 -14.54
CA ALA A 173 -9.21 1.85 -14.91
C ALA A 173 -9.92 2.02 -16.27
N ALA A 174 -10.46 3.21 -16.55
CA ALA A 174 -11.07 3.52 -17.83
C ALA A 174 -10.08 3.39 -18.99
N LYS A 175 -8.85 3.87 -18.83
CA LYS A 175 -7.79 3.70 -19.84
C LYS A 175 -7.49 2.24 -20.17
N ASP A 176 -7.57 1.34 -19.20
CA ASP A 176 -7.45 -0.10 -19.45
C ASP A 176 -8.69 -0.65 -20.17
N LEU A 177 -9.87 -0.15 -19.82
CA LEU A 177 -11.13 -0.56 -20.43
C LEU A 177 -11.25 -0.12 -21.91
N GLU A 178 -10.67 0.99 -22.27
CA GLU A 178 -10.62 1.53 -23.63
C GLU A 178 -9.50 0.89 -24.48
N ALA A 179 -8.50 0.28 -23.84
CA ALA A 179 -7.36 -0.29 -24.53
C ALA A 179 -7.73 -1.57 -25.31
N GLU A 180 -7.11 -1.78 -26.46
CA GLU A 180 -7.28 -3.01 -27.27
C GLU A 180 -6.88 -4.26 -26.48
N THR A 181 -5.83 -4.16 -25.65
CA THR A 181 -5.36 -5.24 -24.79
C THR A 181 -5.48 -4.85 -23.33
N ARG A 182 -6.22 -5.65 -22.56
CA ARG A 182 -6.38 -5.48 -21.11
C ARG A 182 -5.10 -5.83 -20.38
N TYR A 183 -4.85 -5.12 -19.27
CA TYR A 183 -3.77 -5.50 -18.37
C TYR A 183 -4.09 -6.82 -17.67
N ILE A 184 -3.25 -7.82 -17.88
CA ILE A 184 -3.28 -9.10 -17.18
C ILE A 184 -2.06 -9.17 -16.28
N PRO A 185 -2.22 -9.39 -14.95
CA PRO A 185 -1.10 -9.56 -14.03
C PRO A 185 -0.20 -10.72 -14.44
N LYS A 186 1.10 -10.54 -14.23
CA LYS A 186 2.04 -11.65 -14.40
C LYS A 186 1.84 -12.66 -13.29
N LYS A 187 1.78 -13.94 -13.64
CA LYS A 187 1.75 -15.02 -12.64
C LYS A 187 3.03 -15.00 -11.81
N VAL A 188 2.88 -15.07 -10.51
CA VAL A 188 3.98 -15.20 -9.56
C VAL A 188 3.92 -16.61 -8.98
N VAL A 189 4.52 -17.56 -9.68
CA VAL A 189 4.44 -18.97 -9.33
C VAL A 189 5.75 -19.42 -8.69
N PRO A 190 5.74 -19.86 -7.43
CA PRO A 190 6.93 -20.41 -6.78
C PRO A 190 7.31 -21.81 -7.26
N SER A 191 6.52 -22.42 -8.14
CA SER A 191 6.77 -23.75 -8.70
C SER A 191 7.58 -23.69 -9.98
N LEU A 192 8.53 -24.61 -10.13
CA LEU A 192 9.30 -24.81 -11.37
C LEU A 192 8.42 -25.22 -12.57
N LYS A 193 7.25 -25.81 -12.33
CA LYS A 193 6.28 -26.16 -13.37
C LYS A 193 5.48 -24.97 -13.91
N GLY A 194 5.56 -23.80 -13.29
CA GLY A 194 4.82 -22.60 -13.70
C GLY A 194 3.32 -22.60 -13.38
N GLN A 195 2.80 -23.69 -12.77
CA GLN A 195 1.41 -23.84 -12.32
C GLN A 195 1.30 -24.90 -11.24
N PHE A 196 0.18 -24.90 -10.55
CA PHE A 196 -0.20 -25.93 -9.58
C PHE A 196 -1.25 -26.86 -10.20
N ASP A 197 -1.21 -28.15 -9.82
CA ASP A 197 -2.11 -29.18 -10.36
C ASP A 197 -3.41 -29.35 -9.54
N GLU A 198 -3.49 -28.68 -8.37
CA GLU A 198 -4.64 -28.75 -7.48
C GLU A 198 -5.90 -28.17 -8.14
N LYS A 199 -7.00 -28.91 -8.08
CA LYS A 199 -8.31 -28.47 -8.55
C LYS A 199 -9.02 -27.71 -7.44
N ILE A 200 -9.30 -26.44 -7.68
CA ILE A 200 -9.97 -25.56 -6.72
C ILE A 200 -11.34 -25.17 -7.28
N ALA A 201 -12.39 -25.46 -6.50
CA ALA A 201 -13.75 -25.03 -6.81
C ALA A 201 -14.10 -23.79 -5.96
N ILE A 202 -14.60 -22.75 -6.60
CA ILE A 202 -15.10 -21.54 -5.96
C ILE A 202 -16.61 -21.50 -6.18
N ILE A 203 -17.38 -21.50 -5.09
CA ILE A 203 -18.83 -21.48 -5.15
C ILE A 203 -19.31 -20.03 -5.04
N GLY A 204 -19.90 -19.54 -6.13
CA GLY A 204 -20.40 -18.18 -6.27
C GLY A 204 -19.46 -17.25 -7.06
N GLY A 205 -19.96 -16.69 -8.14
CA GLY A 205 -19.27 -15.74 -9.03
C GLY A 205 -19.49 -14.27 -8.64
N GLY A 206 -19.80 -13.97 -7.36
CA GLY A 206 -19.86 -12.61 -6.87
C GLY A 206 -18.48 -11.99 -6.64
N PRO A 207 -18.39 -10.74 -6.13
CA PRO A 207 -17.13 -10.03 -5.97
C PRO A 207 -16.10 -10.79 -5.13
N ALA A 208 -16.53 -11.50 -4.08
CA ALA A 208 -15.64 -12.30 -3.23
C ALA A 208 -15.06 -13.51 -3.99
N GLY A 209 -15.91 -14.28 -4.69
CA GLY A 209 -15.47 -15.43 -5.47
C GLY A 209 -14.57 -15.03 -6.63
N LEU A 210 -14.91 -13.97 -7.36
CA LEU A 210 -14.08 -13.45 -8.44
C LEU A 210 -12.75 -12.89 -7.95
N SER A 211 -12.71 -12.23 -6.78
CA SER A 211 -11.45 -11.80 -6.14
C SER A 211 -10.58 -13.00 -5.78
N CYS A 212 -11.17 -14.03 -5.19
CA CYS A 212 -10.47 -15.26 -4.86
C CYS A 212 -9.89 -15.91 -6.12
N ALA A 213 -10.69 -16.04 -7.19
CA ALA A 213 -10.24 -16.58 -8.46
C ALA A 213 -9.07 -15.79 -9.06
N PHE A 214 -9.16 -14.45 -9.01
CA PHE A 214 -8.12 -13.55 -9.52
C PHE A 214 -6.77 -13.80 -8.82
N TYR A 215 -6.74 -13.77 -7.49
CA TYR A 215 -5.50 -13.95 -6.74
C TYR A 215 -4.96 -15.38 -6.77
N LEU A 216 -5.82 -16.39 -6.86
CA LEU A 216 -5.38 -17.76 -7.07
C LEU A 216 -4.76 -17.94 -8.47
N ALA A 217 -5.37 -17.35 -9.50
CA ALA A 217 -4.82 -17.39 -10.86
C ALA A 217 -3.46 -16.67 -10.96
N GLU A 218 -3.30 -15.53 -10.27
CA GLU A 218 -2.02 -14.82 -10.17
C GLU A 218 -0.93 -15.70 -9.53
N LYS A 219 -1.31 -16.53 -8.54
CA LYS A 219 -0.42 -17.47 -7.87
C LYS A 219 -0.18 -18.78 -8.65
N GLY A 220 -0.79 -18.94 -9.81
CA GLY A 220 -0.55 -20.09 -10.70
C GLY A 220 -1.54 -21.25 -10.56
N TYR A 221 -2.61 -21.08 -9.79
CA TYR A 221 -3.72 -22.03 -9.77
C TYR A 221 -4.68 -21.81 -10.95
N ALA A 222 -5.48 -22.82 -11.26
CA ALA A 222 -6.56 -22.77 -12.25
C ALA A 222 -7.91 -23.05 -11.57
N PRO A 223 -8.45 -22.07 -10.78
CA PRO A 223 -9.70 -22.28 -10.07
C PRO A 223 -10.89 -22.32 -11.04
N THR A 224 -11.88 -23.15 -10.72
CA THR A 224 -13.18 -23.17 -11.41
C THR A 224 -14.23 -22.47 -10.57
N VAL A 225 -14.87 -21.44 -11.14
CA VAL A 225 -15.93 -20.68 -10.47
C VAL A 225 -17.29 -21.27 -10.89
N PHE A 226 -18.11 -21.65 -9.92
CA PHE A 226 -19.47 -22.11 -10.11
C PHE A 226 -20.44 -20.99 -9.74
N GLU A 227 -21.21 -20.52 -10.71
CA GLU A 227 -22.23 -19.47 -10.53
C GLU A 227 -23.60 -20.03 -10.94
N LYS A 228 -24.63 -19.76 -10.12
CA LYS A 228 -25.99 -20.24 -10.41
C LYS A 228 -26.75 -19.33 -11.38
N ASN A 229 -26.37 -18.05 -11.43
CA ASN A 229 -27.01 -17.08 -12.30
C ASN A 229 -26.32 -17.06 -13.65
N GLU A 230 -27.02 -16.58 -14.67
CA GLU A 230 -26.53 -16.47 -16.05
C GLU A 230 -25.26 -15.60 -16.14
N ASN A 231 -25.20 -14.50 -15.40
CA ASN A 231 -24.07 -13.58 -15.40
C ASN A 231 -23.29 -13.63 -14.07
N ALA A 232 -21.99 -13.79 -14.17
CA ALA A 232 -21.11 -13.63 -13.02
C ALA A 232 -21.01 -12.14 -12.62
N GLY A 233 -20.71 -11.89 -11.34
CA GLY A 233 -20.60 -10.54 -10.77
C GLY A 233 -21.47 -10.36 -9.52
N GLY A 234 -22.47 -11.19 -9.30
CA GLY A 234 -23.34 -11.13 -8.13
C GLY A 234 -23.92 -9.73 -7.94
N MET A 235 -23.80 -9.14 -6.74
CA MET A 235 -24.34 -7.81 -6.47
C MET A 235 -23.70 -6.66 -7.28
N LEU A 236 -22.57 -6.88 -7.92
CA LEU A 236 -22.00 -5.88 -8.86
C LEU A 236 -22.87 -5.74 -10.11
N VAL A 237 -23.54 -6.81 -10.53
CA VAL A 237 -24.42 -6.83 -11.71
C VAL A 237 -25.89 -6.64 -11.32
N TYR A 238 -26.35 -7.35 -10.28
CA TYR A 238 -27.75 -7.38 -9.91
C TYR A 238 -28.16 -6.32 -8.88
N GLY A 239 -27.21 -5.68 -8.20
CA GLY A 239 -27.46 -4.74 -7.11
C GLY A 239 -27.06 -3.30 -7.38
N ILE A 240 -26.10 -3.06 -8.27
CA ILE A 240 -25.68 -1.69 -8.63
C ILE A 240 -26.58 -1.19 -9.74
N PRO A 241 -27.28 -0.03 -9.56
CA PRO A 241 -28.13 0.54 -10.59
C PRO A 241 -27.33 0.98 -11.82
N SER A 242 -27.95 0.90 -13.01
CA SER A 242 -27.31 1.25 -14.29
C SER A 242 -26.91 2.71 -14.45
N TYR A 243 -27.41 3.60 -13.58
CA TYR A 243 -27.06 5.03 -13.57
C TYR A 243 -25.79 5.34 -12.71
N LYS A 244 -25.21 4.35 -12.01
CA LYS A 244 -23.96 4.46 -11.25
C LYS A 244 -22.78 4.01 -12.11
#